data_c71b827528dc45c622a9b5038f651aff
#
_entry.id   c71b827528dc45c622a9b5038f651aff
#
_cell.length_a   1.000
_cell.length_b   1.000
_cell.length_c   1.000
_cell.angle_alpha   90.00
_cell.angle_beta   90.00
_cell.angle_gamma   90.00
#
_symmetry.space_group_name_H-M   'P 1'
#
loop_
_entity.id
_entity.type
_entity.pdbx_description
1 polymer ?
#
loop_
_entity_poly.entity_id
_entity_poly.type
_entity_poly.pdbx_seq_one_letter_code
_entity_poly.pdbx_strand_id
1 'polypeptide(L)'
;MLPNQTDRLIIIKRLKSLLKSGLIEVTAFHPVDYFGGKVMDYEVIKLNVSNDKIREYKQFEGLKLYSTIIKSQDERTLTNKRIYVTKKNNYVYYERTDTNWNFWSNPKNHQSSFIPDEENHHILFEVAPDLSAFSKYLGEELIRKIQIKQQNGEIIEKLDI
;
A
#
# COMPACT_ATOMS: atom_id res chain seq x y z
N MET A 1 -29.59 -8.38 0.73
CA MET A 1 -29.55 -6.95 1.01
C MET A 1 -28.40 -6.65 1.96
N LEU A 2 -27.44 -5.85 1.58
CA LEU A 2 -26.34 -5.46 2.47
C LEU A 2 -26.87 -4.45 3.49
N PRO A 3 -26.56 -4.60 4.80
CA PRO A 3 -26.97 -3.65 5.80
C PRO A 3 -26.38 -2.26 5.52
N ASN A 4 -27.10 -1.20 5.85
CA ASN A 4 -26.61 0.16 5.71
C ASN A 4 -25.46 0.45 6.70
N GLN A 5 -24.80 1.60 6.56
CA GLN A 5 -23.64 1.94 7.38
C GLN A 5 -23.96 2.01 8.88
N THR A 6 -25.17 2.43 9.22
CA THR A 6 -25.65 2.52 10.61
C THR A 6 -25.85 1.13 11.22
N ASP A 7 -26.44 0.21 10.46
CA ASP A 7 -26.65 -1.17 10.90
C ASP A 7 -25.32 -1.89 11.14
N ARG A 8 -24.31 -1.62 10.31
CA ARG A 8 -22.95 -2.16 10.45
C ARG A 8 -22.27 -1.69 11.73
N LEU A 9 -22.39 -0.41 12.06
CA LEU A 9 -21.86 0.17 13.30
C LEU A 9 -22.50 -0.45 14.53
N ILE A 10 -23.81 -0.71 14.49
CA ILE A 10 -24.56 -1.37 15.56
C ILE A 10 -24.11 -2.82 15.73
N ILE A 11 -23.92 -3.55 14.63
CA ILE A 11 -23.41 -4.93 14.64
C ILE A 11 -22.01 -4.99 15.24
N ILE A 12 -21.11 -4.10 14.84
CA ILE A 12 -19.74 -4.04 15.37
C ILE A 12 -19.73 -3.71 16.87
N LYS A 13 -20.53 -2.74 17.31
CA LYS A 13 -20.65 -2.39 18.73
C LYS A 13 -21.20 -3.57 19.55
N ARG A 14 -22.19 -4.28 19.04
CA ARG A 14 -22.79 -5.45 19.70
C ARG A 14 -21.80 -6.61 19.80
N LEU A 15 -21.04 -6.89 18.73
CA LEU A 15 -19.98 -7.89 18.74
C LEU A 15 -18.86 -7.56 19.74
N LYS A 16 -18.44 -6.30 19.80
CA LYS A 16 -17.45 -5.84 20.79
C LYS A 16 -17.95 -5.99 22.24
N SER A 17 -19.24 -5.72 22.47
CA SER A 17 -19.86 -5.91 23.80
C SER A 17 -19.91 -7.37 24.18
N LEU A 18 -20.28 -8.26 23.26
CA LEU A 18 -20.33 -9.71 23.46
C LEU A 18 -18.93 -10.32 23.70
N LEU A 19 -17.91 -9.81 23.02
CA LEU A 19 -16.51 -10.16 23.25
C LEU A 19 -16.04 -9.80 24.66
N LYS A 20 -16.38 -8.60 25.14
CA LYS A 20 -16.06 -8.16 26.49
C LYS A 20 -16.74 -8.98 27.59
N SER A 21 -17.93 -9.51 27.32
CA SER A 21 -18.67 -10.36 28.25
C SER A 21 -18.24 -11.82 28.25
N GLY A 22 -17.28 -12.21 27.40
CA GLY A 22 -16.80 -13.58 27.27
C GLY A 22 -17.81 -14.55 26.63
N LEU A 23 -18.92 -14.05 26.08
CA LEU A 23 -19.97 -14.85 25.46
C LEU A 23 -19.63 -15.30 24.05
N ILE A 24 -18.64 -14.70 23.41
CA ILE A 24 -18.14 -15.04 22.07
C ILE A 24 -16.62 -15.06 22.10
N GLU A 25 -16.02 -16.21 21.80
CA GLU A 25 -14.61 -16.30 21.43
C GLU A 25 -14.47 -16.00 19.93
N VAL A 26 -13.96 -14.82 19.60
CA VAL A 26 -13.56 -14.51 18.22
C VAL A 26 -12.05 -14.35 18.20
N THR A 27 -11.38 -15.37 17.72
CA THR A 27 -9.91 -15.45 17.69
C THR A 27 -9.26 -14.54 16.65
N ALA A 28 -10.02 -13.88 15.76
CA ALA A 28 -9.46 -13.09 14.66
C ALA A 28 -10.41 -11.99 14.13
N PHE A 29 -11.12 -11.28 15.02
CA PHE A 29 -11.90 -10.12 14.56
C PHE A 29 -11.01 -8.88 14.45
N HIS A 30 -10.56 -8.57 13.25
CA HIS A 30 -9.92 -7.29 12.92
C HIS A 30 -10.94 -6.34 12.30
N PRO A 31 -10.98 -5.05 12.72
CA PRO A 31 -11.83 -4.05 12.08
C PRO A 31 -11.61 -3.91 10.57
N VAL A 32 -10.44 -4.32 10.08
CA VAL A 32 -10.06 -4.34 8.66
C VAL A 32 -10.70 -5.49 7.88
N ASP A 33 -11.15 -6.56 8.55
CA ASP A 33 -11.86 -7.66 7.90
C ASP A 33 -13.21 -7.20 7.28
N TYR A 34 -13.65 -6.01 7.67
CA TYR A 34 -14.87 -5.37 7.16
C TYR A 34 -14.56 -4.04 6.45
N PHE A 35 -13.70 -4.10 5.48
CA PHE A 35 -13.36 -2.94 4.66
C PHE A 35 -14.58 -2.48 3.83
N GLY A 36 -15.11 -1.28 4.12
CA GLY A 36 -16.33 -0.78 3.49
C GLY A 36 -17.55 -1.70 3.65
N GLY A 37 -17.54 -2.56 4.68
CA GLY A 37 -18.60 -3.53 4.96
C GLY A 37 -18.58 -4.77 4.06
N LYS A 38 -17.50 -5.02 3.36
CA LYS A 38 -17.22 -6.27 2.66
C LYS A 38 -16.18 -7.05 3.44
N VAL A 39 -16.33 -8.37 3.49
CA VAL A 39 -15.24 -9.26 3.91
C VAL A 39 -14.19 -9.20 2.83
N MET A 40 -12.96 -8.82 3.20
CA MET A 40 -11.85 -8.72 2.27
C MET A 40 -10.98 -9.95 2.37
N ASP A 41 -10.68 -10.54 1.22
CA ASP A 41 -9.68 -11.60 1.12
C ASP A 41 -8.29 -10.95 1.11
N TYR A 42 -7.50 -11.26 2.14
CA TYR A 42 -6.11 -10.83 2.20
C TYR A 42 -5.26 -11.62 1.21
N GLU A 43 -4.35 -10.92 0.57
CA GLU A 43 -3.39 -11.51 -0.35
C GLU A 43 -2.01 -11.61 0.31
N VAL A 44 -1.24 -12.60 -0.09
CA VAL A 44 0.18 -12.67 0.28
C VAL A 44 0.94 -11.70 -0.60
N ILE A 45 1.48 -10.65 0.03
CA ILE A 45 2.24 -9.59 -0.62
C ILE A 45 3.72 -9.84 -0.38
N LYS A 46 4.49 -9.85 -1.45
CA LYS A 46 5.94 -10.03 -1.42
C LYS A 46 6.60 -8.83 -2.08
N LEU A 47 7.35 -8.06 -1.30
CA LEU A 47 8.03 -6.85 -1.75
C LEU A 47 9.54 -7.08 -1.79
N ASN A 48 10.15 -6.70 -2.90
CA ASN A 48 11.60 -6.74 -3.06
C ASN A 48 12.24 -5.53 -2.39
N VAL A 49 13.04 -5.76 -1.37
CA VAL A 49 13.86 -4.75 -0.67
C VAL A 49 15.35 -5.03 -0.84
N SER A 50 15.71 -5.77 -1.86
CA SER A 50 17.09 -6.14 -2.16
C SER A 50 17.97 -4.92 -2.41
N ASN A 51 19.21 -5.01 -1.97
CA ASN A 51 20.29 -4.11 -2.36
C ASN A 51 21.30 -4.88 -3.25
N ASP A 52 22.38 -4.21 -3.64
CA ASP A 52 23.38 -4.78 -4.58
C ASP A 52 24.06 -6.05 -4.07
N LYS A 53 24.03 -6.31 -2.76
CA LYS A 53 24.75 -7.42 -2.13
C LYS A 53 23.83 -8.53 -1.64
N ILE A 54 22.61 -8.20 -1.28
CA ILE A 54 21.69 -9.11 -0.61
C ILE A 54 20.33 -9.08 -1.31
N ARG A 55 19.85 -10.26 -1.69
CA ARG A 55 18.46 -10.41 -2.13
C ARG A 55 17.56 -10.59 -0.91
N GLU A 56 16.77 -9.58 -0.63
CA GLU A 56 15.84 -9.56 0.48
C GLU A 56 14.42 -9.28 0.03
N TYR A 57 13.47 -10.00 0.61
CA TYR A 57 12.05 -9.80 0.37
C TYR A 57 11.33 -9.65 1.71
N LYS A 58 10.38 -8.72 1.77
CA LYS A 58 9.42 -8.62 2.86
C LYS A 58 8.11 -9.25 2.40
N GLN A 59 7.55 -10.13 3.22
CA GLN A 59 6.31 -10.84 2.91
C GLN A 59 5.32 -10.67 4.06
N PHE A 60 4.07 -10.39 3.73
CA PHE A 60 2.98 -10.26 4.68
C PHE A 60 1.63 -10.53 4.01
N GLU A 61 0.62 -10.83 4.81
CA GLU A 61 -0.76 -10.87 4.36
C GLU A 61 -1.38 -9.47 4.48
N GLY A 62 -2.00 -8.97 3.43
CA GLY A 62 -2.56 -7.62 3.42
C GLY A 62 -3.31 -7.26 2.14
N LEU A 63 -3.66 -5.99 2.04
CA LEU A 63 -4.35 -5.39 0.89
C LEU A 63 -3.62 -4.13 0.45
N LYS A 64 -3.54 -3.94 -0.84
CA LYS A 64 -3.03 -2.69 -1.43
C LYS A 64 -4.11 -1.62 -1.34
N LEU A 65 -3.83 -0.51 -0.66
CA LEU A 65 -4.74 0.63 -0.52
C LEU A 65 -4.49 1.71 -1.56
N TYR A 66 -3.24 1.89 -1.96
CA TYR A 66 -2.82 2.94 -2.86
C TYR A 66 -1.63 2.49 -3.69
N SER A 67 -1.59 2.92 -4.93
CA SER A 67 -0.45 2.73 -5.82
C SER A 67 -0.34 3.90 -6.80
N THR A 68 0.87 4.37 -7.02
CA THR A 68 1.16 5.34 -8.08
C THR A 68 2.53 5.07 -8.70
N ILE A 69 2.64 5.35 -9.98
CA ILE A 69 3.91 5.31 -10.71
C ILE A 69 4.18 6.71 -11.24
N ILE A 70 5.36 7.23 -10.95
CA ILE A 70 5.79 8.58 -11.32
C ILE A 70 7.06 8.47 -12.16
N LYS A 71 7.07 9.14 -13.32
CA LYS A 71 8.27 9.32 -14.12
C LYS A 71 9.11 10.48 -13.56
N SER A 72 10.43 10.35 -13.61
CA SER A 72 11.33 11.48 -13.39
C SER A 72 11.17 12.52 -14.50
N GLN A 73 11.61 13.78 -14.22
CA GLN A 73 11.54 14.86 -15.23
C GLN A 73 12.32 14.53 -16.50
N ASP A 74 13.45 13.84 -16.38
CA ASP A 74 14.29 13.40 -17.49
C ASP A 74 13.80 12.07 -18.12
N GLU A 75 12.68 11.53 -17.63
CA GLU A 75 12.05 10.26 -18.04
C GLU A 75 12.91 9.00 -17.88
N ARG A 76 14.08 9.10 -17.26
CA ARG A 76 15.04 7.99 -17.13
C ARG A 76 14.67 6.96 -16.09
N THR A 77 13.91 7.36 -15.08
CA THR A 77 13.51 6.48 -13.96
C THR A 77 12.02 6.51 -13.72
N LEU A 78 11.52 5.41 -13.13
CA LEU A 78 10.15 5.26 -12.66
C LEU A 78 10.17 5.01 -11.16
N THR A 79 9.41 5.80 -10.42
CA THR A 79 9.21 5.60 -8.98
C THR A 79 7.82 5.05 -8.73
N ASN A 80 7.76 3.87 -8.14
CA ASN A 80 6.52 3.24 -7.71
C ASN A 80 6.34 3.43 -6.21
N LYS A 81 5.22 4.05 -5.82
CA LYS A 81 4.84 4.26 -4.42
C LYS A 81 3.58 3.48 -4.11
N ARG A 82 3.60 2.72 -3.05
CA ARG A 82 2.47 1.87 -2.64
C ARG A 82 2.21 1.94 -1.16
N ILE A 83 0.95 1.86 -0.78
CA ILE A 83 0.52 1.68 0.60
C ILE A 83 -0.30 0.40 0.70
N TYR A 84 -0.02 -0.36 1.73
CA TYR A 84 -0.75 -1.57 2.08
C TYR A 84 -1.27 -1.47 3.51
N VAL A 85 -2.36 -2.17 3.78
CA VAL A 85 -2.78 -2.50 5.13
C VAL A 85 -2.55 -3.99 5.36
N THR A 86 -1.94 -4.35 6.48
CA THR A 86 -1.69 -5.74 6.83
C THR A 86 -2.90 -6.34 7.55
N LYS A 87 -3.02 -7.65 7.54
CA LYS A 87 -4.02 -8.40 8.31
C LYS A 87 -3.98 -8.10 9.81
N LYS A 88 -2.83 -7.64 10.32
CA LYS A 88 -2.63 -7.22 11.72
C LYS A 88 -2.93 -5.73 11.96
N ASN A 89 -3.54 -5.04 11.02
CA ASN A 89 -3.86 -3.60 11.09
C ASN A 89 -2.65 -2.65 11.19
N ASN A 90 -1.51 -3.05 10.68
CA ASN A 90 -0.40 -2.14 10.42
C ASN A 90 -0.46 -1.66 8.98
N TYR A 91 0.15 -0.53 8.72
CA TYR A 91 0.29 0.01 7.38
C TYR A 91 1.72 -0.12 6.91
N VAL A 92 1.89 -0.39 5.63
CA VAL A 92 3.20 -0.52 4.98
C VAL A 92 3.30 0.51 3.87
N TYR A 93 4.34 1.33 3.93
CA TYR A 93 4.75 2.17 2.82
C TYR A 93 5.91 1.50 2.09
N TYR A 94 5.79 1.42 0.78
CA TYR A 94 6.83 0.88 -0.09
C TYR A 94 7.05 1.81 -1.26
N GLU A 95 8.30 2.21 -1.45
CA GLU A 95 8.74 3.02 -2.58
C GLU A 95 9.93 2.35 -3.25
N ARG A 96 9.87 2.27 -4.56
CA ARG A 96 10.95 1.74 -5.36
C ARG A 96 11.14 2.56 -6.63
N THR A 97 12.38 2.95 -6.88
CA THR A 97 12.78 3.62 -8.13
C THR A 97 13.58 2.64 -8.99
N ASP A 98 13.15 2.47 -10.21
CA ASP A 98 13.77 1.61 -11.20
C ASP A 98 14.07 2.37 -12.49
N THR A 99 14.95 1.81 -13.30
CA THR A 99 15.26 2.32 -14.65
C THR A 99 14.02 2.26 -15.54
N ASN A 100 13.72 3.34 -16.24
CA ASN A 100 12.67 3.36 -17.26
C ASN A 100 13.18 2.76 -18.57
N TRP A 101 13.01 1.47 -18.73
CA TRP A 101 13.48 0.75 -19.93
C TRP A 101 12.81 1.21 -21.22
N ASN A 102 11.59 1.76 -21.18
CA ASN A 102 10.94 2.33 -22.35
C ASN A 102 11.69 3.56 -22.87
N PHE A 103 12.23 4.39 -21.98
CA PHE A 103 13.10 5.49 -22.35
C PHE A 103 14.39 4.99 -23.03
N TRP A 104 15.04 4.02 -22.41
CA TRP A 104 16.33 3.49 -22.88
C TRP A 104 16.21 2.60 -24.11
N SER A 105 15.06 2.02 -24.39
CA SER A 105 14.81 1.24 -25.62
C SER A 105 14.69 2.10 -26.87
N ASN A 106 14.49 3.43 -26.72
CA ASN A 106 14.45 4.36 -27.84
C ASN A 106 15.87 4.68 -28.32
N PRO A 107 16.23 4.38 -29.61
CA PRO A 107 17.57 4.65 -30.13
C PRO A 107 18.03 6.10 -30.04
N LYS A 108 17.09 7.05 -30.03
CA LYS A 108 17.38 8.50 -29.89
C LYS A 108 17.97 8.86 -28.52
N ASN A 109 17.76 8.01 -27.51
CA ASN A 109 18.20 8.24 -26.14
C ASN A 109 19.56 7.60 -25.83
N HIS A 110 20.16 6.87 -26.80
CA HIS A 110 21.45 6.19 -26.66
C HIS A 110 22.68 7.08 -26.89
N GLN A 111 22.53 8.40 -26.90
CA GLN A 111 23.61 9.34 -27.25
C GLN A 111 24.70 9.49 -26.19
N SER A 112 24.55 8.93 -25.04
CA SER A 112 25.58 8.99 -23.99
C SER A 112 26.01 7.57 -23.60
N SER A 113 27.27 7.44 -23.24
CA SER A 113 27.83 6.27 -22.57
C SER A 113 27.25 6.03 -21.17
N PHE A 114 26.02 6.47 -20.92
CA PHE A 114 25.32 6.27 -19.66
C PHE A 114 24.90 4.81 -19.58
N ILE A 115 25.55 4.08 -18.71
CA ILE A 115 25.10 2.80 -18.23
C ILE A 115 24.07 3.11 -17.15
N PRO A 116 22.81 2.61 -17.26
CA PRO A 116 21.85 2.73 -16.17
C PRO A 116 22.49 2.16 -14.91
N ASP A 117 22.94 3.03 -14.04
CA ASP A 117 23.71 2.64 -12.89
C ASP A 117 22.78 2.10 -11.80
N GLU A 118 23.21 1.08 -11.11
CA GLU A 118 22.54 0.53 -9.92
C GLU A 118 22.33 1.61 -8.84
N GLU A 119 23.12 2.67 -8.84
CA GLU A 119 22.98 3.83 -7.95
C GLU A 119 21.65 4.58 -8.05
N ASN A 120 20.91 4.42 -9.15
CA ASN A 120 19.57 5.01 -9.31
C ASN A 120 18.45 4.17 -8.70
N HIS A 121 18.75 2.98 -8.18
CA HIS A 121 17.78 2.16 -7.47
C HIS A 121 17.64 2.63 -6.03
N HIS A 122 16.46 3.13 -5.72
CA HIS A 122 16.09 3.53 -4.36
C HIS A 122 14.94 2.65 -3.87
N ILE A 123 15.08 2.10 -2.68
CA ILE A 123 14.03 1.32 -2.05
C ILE A 123 13.82 1.85 -0.63
N LEU A 124 12.56 2.16 -0.32
CA LEU A 124 12.11 2.54 1.00
C LEU A 124 10.99 1.61 1.44
N PHE A 125 11.12 1.05 2.62
CA PHE A 125 10.13 0.20 3.26
C PHE A 125 9.93 0.64 4.71
N GLU A 126 8.70 0.98 5.06
CA GLU A 126 8.36 1.43 6.42
C GLU A 126 7.03 0.81 6.86
N VAL A 127 6.98 0.36 8.11
CA VAL A 127 5.76 -0.14 8.75
C VAL A 127 5.36 0.81 9.86
N ALA A 128 4.10 1.16 9.92
CA ALA A 128 3.55 2.05 10.94
C ALA A 128 2.14 1.61 11.37
N PRO A 129 1.73 1.89 12.61
CA PRO A 129 0.39 1.58 13.09
C PRO A 129 -0.69 2.53 12.55
N ASP A 130 -0.30 3.67 11.97
CA ASP A 130 -1.20 4.71 11.47
C ASP A 130 -0.73 5.23 10.11
N LEU A 131 -1.68 5.46 9.20
CA LEU A 131 -1.43 6.05 7.87
C LEU A 131 -0.80 7.45 7.95
N SER A 132 -1.08 8.21 8.99
CA SER A 132 -0.53 9.56 9.17
C SER A 132 0.99 9.60 9.22
N ALA A 133 1.64 8.50 9.60
CA ALA A 133 3.09 8.36 9.57
C ALA A 133 3.69 8.55 8.16
N PHE A 134 2.92 8.31 7.11
CA PHE A 134 3.37 8.41 5.72
C PHE A 134 3.08 9.76 5.06
N SER A 135 2.53 10.72 5.81
CA SER A 135 2.32 12.11 5.34
C SER A 135 3.62 12.77 4.87
N LYS A 136 4.74 12.43 5.51
CA LYS A 136 6.09 12.87 5.13
C LYS A 136 6.52 12.45 3.72
N TYR A 137 5.91 11.40 3.17
CA TYR A 137 6.21 10.89 1.81
C TYR A 137 5.19 11.31 0.76
N LEU A 138 3.92 11.41 1.15
CA LEU A 138 2.79 11.58 0.23
C LEU A 138 2.01 12.87 0.44
N GLY A 139 2.24 13.56 1.56
CA GLY A 139 1.48 14.74 1.97
C GLY A 139 0.19 14.39 2.72
N GLU A 140 -0.24 15.31 3.58
CA GLU A 140 -1.42 15.11 4.44
C GLU A 140 -2.72 14.97 3.65
N GLU A 141 -2.87 15.74 2.56
CA GLU A 141 -4.08 15.73 1.76
C GLU A 141 -4.31 14.36 1.10
N LEU A 142 -3.26 13.77 0.53
CA LEU A 142 -3.36 12.46 -0.10
C LEU A 142 -3.62 11.36 0.95
N ILE A 143 -2.95 11.42 2.09
CA ILE A 143 -3.21 10.47 3.19
C ILE A 143 -4.67 10.56 3.65
N ARG A 144 -5.22 11.77 3.78
CA ARG A 144 -6.64 11.96 4.13
C ARG A 144 -7.58 11.33 3.09
N LYS A 145 -7.28 11.52 1.80
CA LYS A 145 -8.05 10.89 0.71
C LYS A 145 -7.99 9.37 0.79
N ILE A 146 -6.83 8.80 1.06
CA ILE A 146 -6.67 7.35 1.22
C ILE A 146 -7.48 6.84 2.41
N GLN A 147 -7.46 7.53 3.55
CA GLN A 147 -8.25 7.18 4.73
C GLN A 147 -9.75 7.16 4.43
N ILE A 148 -10.26 8.18 3.74
CA ILE A 148 -11.68 8.27 3.34
C ILE A 148 -12.04 7.13 2.39
N LYS A 149 -11.21 6.85 1.40
CA LYS A 149 -11.42 5.77 0.45
C LYS A 149 -11.39 4.39 1.12
N GLN A 150 -10.49 4.20 2.07
CA GLN A 150 -10.45 2.99 2.89
C GLN A 150 -11.76 2.79 3.64
N GLN A 151 -12.30 3.83 4.27
CA GLN A 151 -13.58 3.76 4.98
C GLN A 151 -14.75 3.39 4.04
N ASN A 152 -14.68 3.79 2.78
CA ASN A 152 -15.66 3.48 1.75
C ASN A 152 -15.42 2.13 1.05
N GLY A 153 -14.34 1.42 1.38
CA GLY A 153 -13.94 0.17 0.75
C GLY A 153 -13.38 0.33 -0.65
N GLU A 154 -12.76 1.47 -0.95
CA GLU A 154 -12.18 1.77 -2.26
C GLU A 154 -10.65 1.69 -2.20
N ILE A 155 -10.06 1.26 -3.31
CA ILE A 155 -8.61 1.23 -3.54
C ILE A 155 -8.27 2.28 -4.60
N ILE A 156 -7.19 3.02 -4.40
CA ILE A 156 -6.71 4.03 -5.34
C ILE A 156 -5.50 3.48 -6.09
N GLU A 157 -5.60 3.44 -7.41
CA GLU A 157 -4.46 3.16 -8.28
C GLU A 157 -4.34 4.30 -9.29
N LYS A 158 -3.19 4.99 -9.28
CA LYS A 158 -2.88 6.05 -10.21
C LYS A 158 -1.64 5.68 -11.00
N LEU A 159 -1.81 5.56 -12.30
CA LEU A 159 -0.76 5.20 -13.23
C LEU A 159 -0.44 6.39 -14.14
N ASP A 160 0.82 6.78 -14.18
CA ASP A 160 1.37 7.75 -15.14
C ASP A 160 2.26 6.98 -16.13
N ILE A 161 1.60 6.39 -17.10
CA ILE A 161 2.23 5.51 -18.10
C ILE A 161 1.91 5.97 -19.52
#